data_9e0fead0e19ccfa3d84c4ea2c9be72fc
#
_entry.id   9e0fead0e19ccfa3d84c4ea2c9be72fc
#
_cell.length_a   1.000
_cell.length_b   1.000
_cell.length_c   1.000
_cell.angle_alpha   90.00
_cell.angle_beta   90.00
_cell.angle_gamma   90.00
#
_symmetry.space_group_name_H-M   'P 1'
#
loop_
_entity.id
_entity.type
_entity.pdbx_description
1 polymer ?
#
loop_
_entity_poly.entity_id
_entity_poly.type
_entity_poly.pdbx_seq_one_letter_code
_entity_poly.pdbx_strand_id
1 'polypeptide(L)'
;MSDLLRVIQALRFDGDYRETLRGIPAGAWGRLLRLTDEAQLTLPLALRCAEFLPEDVRTRVQSDLARNAERSQRTMAAYDRMAAALNARGIEFLILKGFTQWPHYCEDLRFRPQYDIDFFVAPGRVHEAAEAVGGLGYEPVRESRGPATDHLPTMLLRNGWRWRGDYFDPEMPPMVETHFRFWNEDRELFPVSGAEGFWERRVFREIEGRSVPALCEADAFAYATWHVLRHALHGNLRLYHVYELAHFLDHTAADDAFWSECRHADAAAMRLAWEWFKPELHAAARERMNALPRAASRWFDVFAFSPALALETPNKHELFLHLCLAQGWRNRARIVARRLLPTNPPRVEKDPHVTRVDLRMQLQRMAFRVGFLARRAVLHMRSLGPLALGGVQWWRAWRRA
;
A
#
# COMPACT_ATOMS: atom_id res chain seq x y z
N MET A 1 9.91 -23.61 2.76
CA MET A 1 9.04 -22.42 2.94
C MET A 1 9.95 -21.31 3.44
N SER A 2 9.87 -20.08 2.86
CA SER A 2 10.69 -18.95 3.36
C SER A 2 10.21 -18.50 4.74
N ASP A 3 11.09 -17.81 5.49
CA ASP A 3 10.73 -17.32 6.84
C ASP A 3 9.65 -16.25 6.78
N LEU A 4 9.61 -15.43 5.72
CA LEU A 4 8.54 -14.46 5.50
C LEU A 4 7.17 -15.15 5.29
N LEU A 5 7.14 -16.27 4.56
CA LEU A 5 5.90 -17.05 4.39
C LEU A 5 5.44 -17.69 5.71
N ARG A 6 6.36 -18.03 6.63
CA ARG A 6 5.99 -18.48 7.99
C ARG A 6 5.32 -17.36 8.79
N VAL A 7 5.81 -16.11 8.65
CA VAL A 7 5.15 -14.94 9.27
C VAL A 7 3.74 -14.75 8.69
N ILE A 8 3.58 -14.79 7.37
CA ILE A 8 2.26 -14.69 6.73
C ILE A 8 1.34 -15.81 7.23
N GLN A 9 1.85 -17.04 7.31
CA GLN A 9 1.08 -18.18 7.81
C GLN A 9 0.68 -18.01 9.28
N ALA A 10 1.58 -17.51 10.13
CA ALA A 10 1.29 -17.26 11.55
C ALA A 10 0.20 -16.20 11.78
N LEU A 11 -0.02 -15.32 10.79
CA LEU A 11 -1.03 -14.26 10.82
C LEU A 11 -2.36 -14.65 10.17
N ARG A 12 -2.55 -15.90 9.76
CA ARG A 12 -3.79 -16.37 9.13
C ARG A 12 -4.97 -16.35 10.10
N PHE A 13 -6.19 -16.26 9.53
CA PHE A 13 -7.45 -16.20 10.27
C PHE A 13 -8.12 -17.59 10.39
N ASP A 14 -7.80 -18.56 9.52
CA ASP A 14 -8.44 -19.88 9.46
C ASP A 14 -7.91 -20.92 10.46
N GLY A 15 -7.01 -20.51 11.36
CA GLY A 15 -6.45 -21.40 12.38
C GLY A 15 -5.27 -20.81 13.13
N ASP A 16 -4.76 -21.52 14.11
CA ASP A 16 -3.57 -21.12 14.88
C ASP A 16 -2.31 -21.77 14.30
N TYR A 17 -1.54 -20.97 13.58
CA TYR A 17 -0.28 -21.39 12.95
C TYR A 17 0.95 -20.73 13.58
N ARG A 18 0.81 -20.04 14.73
CA ARG A 18 1.86 -19.25 15.38
C ARG A 18 3.06 -20.09 15.80
N GLU A 19 2.84 -21.36 16.11
CA GLU A 19 3.93 -22.32 16.39
C GLU A 19 4.95 -22.45 15.25
N THR A 20 4.58 -22.14 14.00
CA THR A 20 5.50 -22.17 12.85
C THR A 20 6.69 -21.21 13.01
N LEU A 21 6.51 -20.16 13.83
CA LEU A 21 7.56 -19.16 14.10
C LEU A 21 8.72 -19.74 14.90
N ARG A 22 8.47 -20.74 15.77
CA ARG A 22 9.53 -21.42 16.53
C ARG A 22 10.50 -22.20 15.65
N GLY A 23 10.09 -22.52 14.43
CA GLY A 23 10.95 -23.17 13.44
C GLY A 23 11.89 -22.18 12.71
N ILE A 24 11.88 -20.88 13.03
CA ILE A 24 12.77 -19.89 12.43
C ILE A 24 14.09 -19.88 13.20
N PRO A 25 15.25 -20.09 12.51
CA PRO A 25 16.56 -20.07 13.18
C PRO A 25 16.84 -18.72 13.85
N ALA A 26 17.46 -18.74 15.04
CA ALA A 26 17.76 -17.52 15.80
C ALA A 26 18.54 -16.48 14.95
N GLY A 27 19.51 -16.92 14.16
CA GLY A 27 20.30 -16.03 13.28
C GLY A 27 19.53 -15.44 12.10
N ALA A 28 18.31 -15.92 11.79
CA ALA A 28 17.50 -15.41 10.68
C ALA A 28 16.65 -14.19 11.10
N TRP A 29 16.35 -14.04 12.39
CA TRP A 29 15.43 -13.01 12.87
C TRP A 29 15.86 -11.59 12.55
N GLY A 30 17.13 -11.25 12.63
CA GLY A 30 17.62 -9.91 12.33
C GLY A 30 17.35 -9.48 10.88
N ARG A 31 17.41 -10.42 9.90
CA ARG A 31 17.03 -10.18 8.52
C ARG A 31 15.52 -10.16 8.35
N LEU A 32 14.83 -11.08 8.98
CA LEU A 32 13.37 -11.20 8.90
C LEU A 32 12.67 -9.97 9.45
N LEU A 33 13.12 -9.43 10.60
CA LEU A 33 12.58 -8.20 11.15
C LEU A 33 12.73 -7.00 10.21
N ARG A 34 13.88 -6.87 9.53
CA ARG A 34 14.00 -5.82 8.49
C ARG A 34 12.98 -5.98 7.35
N LEU A 35 12.71 -7.22 6.94
CA LEU A 35 11.69 -7.51 5.92
C LEU A 35 10.27 -7.23 6.44
N THR A 36 9.97 -7.61 7.70
CA THR A 36 8.65 -7.32 8.29
C THR A 36 8.44 -5.83 8.55
N ASP A 37 9.49 -5.06 8.86
CA ASP A 37 9.44 -3.60 8.97
C ASP A 37 9.09 -2.96 7.62
N GLU A 38 9.79 -3.34 6.57
CA GLU A 38 9.54 -2.88 5.20
C GLU A 38 8.15 -3.29 4.70
N ALA A 39 7.73 -4.51 5.01
CA ALA A 39 6.41 -5.06 4.69
C ALA A 39 5.30 -4.50 5.60
N GLN A 40 5.66 -3.80 6.69
CA GLN A 40 4.78 -3.30 7.76
C GLN A 40 4.02 -4.39 8.53
N LEU A 41 4.56 -5.62 8.58
CA LEU A 41 3.98 -6.75 9.32
C LEU A 41 4.52 -6.88 10.76
N THR A 42 5.47 -6.07 11.17
CA THR A 42 6.08 -6.14 12.52
C THR A 42 5.04 -5.90 13.63
N LEU A 43 4.13 -4.94 13.45
CA LEU A 43 3.11 -4.66 14.47
C LEU A 43 2.05 -5.77 14.56
N PRO A 44 1.47 -6.29 13.48
CA PRO A 44 0.62 -7.49 13.55
C PRO A 44 1.33 -8.70 14.18
N LEU A 45 2.61 -8.91 13.85
CA LEU A 45 3.42 -9.97 14.44
C LEU A 45 3.56 -9.80 15.96
N ALA A 46 3.82 -8.57 16.43
CA ALA A 46 3.93 -8.24 17.83
C ALA A 46 2.61 -8.43 18.58
N LEU A 47 1.49 -8.04 17.99
CA LEU A 47 0.16 -8.14 18.60
C LEU A 47 -0.31 -9.59 18.73
N ARG A 48 -0.18 -10.36 17.65
CA ARG A 48 -0.80 -11.69 17.57
C ARG A 48 0.14 -12.85 17.94
N CYS A 49 1.46 -12.63 17.87
CA CYS A 49 2.44 -13.71 17.93
C CYS A 49 3.51 -13.54 19.01
N ALA A 50 3.43 -12.54 19.90
CA ALA A 50 4.49 -12.21 20.87
C ALA A 50 4.99 -13.42 21.68
N GLU A 51 4.09 -14.30 22.11
CA GLU A 51 4.40 -15.49 22.94
C GLU A 51 5.22 -16.55 22.18
N PHE A 52 5.22 -16.50 20.84
CA PHE A 52 5.90 -17.46 19.97
C PHE A 52 7.25 -16.94 19.47
N LEU A 53 7.61 -15.71 19.85
CA LEU A 53 8.86 -15.05 19.43
C LEU A 53 9.98 -15.32 20.44
N PRO A 54 11.25 -15.40 19.99
CA PRO A 54 12.40 -15.34 20.89
C PRO A 54 12.37 -14.08 21.77
N GLU A 55 12.96 -14.14 22.96
CA GLU A 55 12.89 -13.07 23.96
C GLU A 55 13.41 -11.72 23.45
N ASP A 56 14.55 -11.72 22.76
CA ASP A 56 15.14 -10.52 22.17
C ASP A 56 14.25 -9.93 21.06
N VAL A 57 13.68 -10.78 20.23
CA VAL A 57 12.71 -10.39 19.18
C VAL A 57 11.45 -9.81 19.80
N ARG A 58 10.90 -10.49 20.81
CA ARG A 58 9.70 -10.04 21.52
C ARG A 58 9.90 -8.67 22.15
N THR A 59 11.00 -8.47 22.87
CA THR A 59 11.36 -7.19 23.47
C THR A 59 11.42 -6.07 22.42
N ARG A 60 12.06 -6.32 21.29
CA ARG A 60 12.16 -5.35 20.21
C ARG A 60 10.80 -4.98 19.64
N VAL A 61 9.96 -5.96 19.26
CA VAL A 61 8.67 -5.67 18.61
C VAL A 61 7.66 -5.04 19.57
N GLN A 62 7.75 -5.33 20.88
CA GLN A 62 6.95 -4.64 21.91
C GLN A 62 7.37 -3.17 22.06
N SER A 63 8.67 -2.88 22.00
CA SER A 63 9.16 -1.50 21.95
C SER A 63 8.64 -0.77 20.69
N ASP A 64 8.62 -1.42 19.54
CA ASP A 64 8.10 -0.85 18.31
C ASP A 64 6.58 -0.55 18.39
N LEU A 65 5.79 -1.42 19.06
CA LEU A 65 4.38 -1.14 19.34
C LEU A 65 4.20 0.14 20.17
N ALA A 66 4.95 0.30 21.25
CA ALA A 66 4.87 1.47 22.12
C ALA A 66 5.23 2.75 21.35
N ARG A 67 6.29 2.70 20.54
CA ARG A 67 6.76 3.82 19.71
C ARG A 67 5.76 4.17 18.60
N ASN A 68 5.14 3.17 17.99
CA ASN A 68 4.09 3.42 17.00
C ASN A 68 2.83 4.04 17.64
N ALA A 69 2.46 3.64 18.86
CA ALA A 69 1.35 4.24 19.59
C ALA A 69 1.60 5.74 19.83
N GLU A 70 2.81 6.13 20.22
CA GLU A 70 3.20 7.53 20.35
C GLU A 70 3.11 8.27 19.00
N ARG A 71 3.60 7.66 17.92
CA ARG A 71 3.51 8.23 16.57
C ARG A 71 2.05 8.38 16.11
N SER A 72 1.18 7.42 16.42
CA SER A 72 -0.25 7.50 16.12
C SER A 72 -0.89 8.75 16.73
N GLN A 73 -0.61 9.03 18.00
CA GLN A 73 -1.09 10.24 18.69
C GLN A 73 -0.58 11.53 17.99
N ARG A 74 0.69 11.56 17.61
CA ARG A 74 1.28 12.71 16.88
C ARG A 74 0.67 12.88 15.48
N THR A 75 0.33 11.78 14.82
CA THR A 75 -0.37 11.81 13.52
C THR A 75 -1.76 12.39 13.67
N MET A 76 -2.51 12.00 14.71
CA MET A 76 -3.83 12.57 15.00
C MET A 76 -3.74 14.06 15.34
N ALA A 77 -2.75 14.49 16.13
CA ALA A 77 -2.53 15.89 16.42
C ALA A 77 -2.10 16.71 15.18
N ALA A 78 -1.38 16.09 14.23
CA ALA A 78 -1.07 16.72 12.94
C ALA A 78 -2.33 16.87 12.08
N TYR A 79 -3.19 15.83 12.03
CA TYR A 79 -4.49 15.91 11.38
C TYR A 79 -5.34 17.06 11.94
N ASP A 80 -5.46 17.20 13.27
CA ASP A 80 -6.26 18.26 13.89
C ASP A 80 -5.82 19.66 13.40
N ARG A 81 -4.51 19.91 13.33
CA ARG A 81 -3.97 21.19 12.83
C ARG A 81 -4.29 21.42 11.36
N MET A 82 -4.18 20.38 10.54
CA MET A 82 -4.47 20.44 9.10
C MET A 82 -5.96 20.66 8.86
N ALA A 83 -6.82 19.91 9.54
CA ALA A 83 -8.28 20.05 9.47
C ALA A 83 -8.71 21.47 9.87
N ALA A 84 -8.14 22.01 10.96
CA ALA A 84 -8.41 23.39 11.37
C ALA A 84 -7.99 24.42 10.31
N ALA A 85 -6.82 24.25 9.67
CA ALA A 85 -6.32 25.15 8.62
C ALA A 85 -7.18 25.10 7.35
N LEU A 86 -7.67 23.91 6.96
CA LEU A 86 -8.58 23.74 5.83
C LEU A 86 -9.96 24.35 6.12
N ASN A 87 -10.53 24.07 7.29
CA ASN A 87 -11.83 24.60 7.73
C ASN A 87 -11.81 26.13 7.85
N ALA A 88 -10.73 26.72 8.34
CA ALA A 88 -10.57 28.19 8.42
C ALA A 88 -10.63 28.89 7.05
N ARG A 89 -10.35 28.15 5.97
CA ARG A 89 -10.46 28.61 4.58
C ARG A 89 -11.78 28.15 3.89
N GLY A 90 -12.67 27.50 4.62
CA GLY A 90 -13.90 26.93 4.07
C GLY A 90 -13.64 25.87 3.00
N ILE A 91 -12.56 25.07 3.15
CA ILE A 91 -12.20 24.00 2.22
C ILE A 91 -12.78 22.71 2.76
N GLU A 92 -13.75 22.15 2.04
CA GLU A 92 -14.27 20.81 2.31
C GLU A 92 -13.25 19.76 1.87
N PHE A 93 -13.12 18.72 2.66
CA PHE A 93 -12.20 17.60 2.40
C PHE A 93 -12.77 16.29 2.93
N LEU A 94 -12.16 15.17 2.58
CA LEU A 94 -12.34 13.90 3.26
C LEU A 94 -10.96 13.20 3.38
N ILE A 95 -10.85 12.27 4.34
CA ILE A 95 -9.69 11.40 4.51
C ILE A 95 -9.95 10.08 3.79
N LEU A 96 -9.03 9.70 2.89
CA LEU A 96 -9.22 8.53 2.01
C LEU A 96 -8.93 7.19 2.70
N LYS A 97 -7.96 7.16 3.59
CA LYS A 97 -7.45 5.94 4.25
C LYS A 97 -6.77 6.27 5.57
N GLY A 98 -6.01 5.35 6.12
CA GLY A 98 -5.28 5.59 7.35
C GLY A 98 -6.17 5.35 8.57
N PHE A 99 -6.15 6.23 9.55
CA PHE A 99 -6.92 6.11 10.78
C PHE A 99 -8.45 6.02 10.56
N THR A 100 -8.96 6.46 9.39
CA THR A 100 -10.38 6.30 9.04
C THR A 100 -10.78 4.86 8.73
N GLN A 101 -9.82 3.94 8.62
CA GLN A 101 -10.08 2.52 8.40
C GLN A 101 -10.35 1.74 9.71
N TRP A 102 -10.10 2.35 10.87
CA TRP A 102 -10.53 1.78 12.15
C TRP A 102 -12.06 1.89 12.32
N PRO A 103 -12.75 0.88 12.95
CA PRO A 103 -12.18 -0.32 13.59
C PRO A 103 -12.06 -1.55 12.66
N HIS A 104 -12.64 -1.55 11.47
CA HIS A 104 -12.87 -2.75 10.68
C HIS A 104 -11.61 -3.33 10.02
N TYR A 105 -10.54 -2.54 9.87
CA TYR A 105 -9.28 -2.97 9.25
C TYR A 105 -8.18 -3.29 10.27
N CYS A 106 -8.35 -2.91 11.50
CA CYS A 106 -7.43 -3.20 12.60
C CYS A 106 -8.15 -3.13 13.94
N GLU A 107 -7.72 -3.92 14.91
CA GLU A 107 -8.32 -3.98 16.23
C GLU A 107 -8.10 -2.68 17.04
N ASP A 108 -6.93 -2.08 16.89
CA ASP A 108 -6.51 -0.89 17.65
C ASP A 108 -5.73 0.06 16.74
N LEU A 109 -6.22 1.30 16.64
CA LEU A 109 -5.62 2.35 15.83
C LEU A 109 -4.15 2.66 16.19
N ARG A 110 -3.79 2.53 17.47
CA ARG A 110 -2.44 2.78 17.98
C ARG A 110 -1.39 1.84 17.37
N PHE A 111 -1.82 0.68 16.93
CA PHE A 111 -0.95 -0.35 16.37
C PHE A 111 -1.03 -0.46 14.86
N ARG A 112 -1.74 0.46 14.22
CA ARG A 112 -1.77 0.59 12.77
C ARG A 112 -0.55 1.40 12.29
N PRO A 113 0.34 0.85 11.43
CA PRO A 113 1.40 1.64 10.83
C PRO A 113 0.80 2.68 9.86
N GLN A 114 1.11 3.95 10.08
CA GLN A 114 0.67 5.04 9.20
C GLN A 114 1.79 6.06 9.03
N TYR A 115 2.06 6.46 7.79
CA TYR A 115 3.17 7.35 7.42
C TYR A 115 2.71 8.62 6.73
N ASP A 116 1.46 8.64 6.25
CA ASP A 116 0.88 9.70 5.45
C ASP A 116 -0.54 10.03 5.92
N ILE A 117 -1.00 11.23 5.59
CA ILE A 117 -2.39 11.66 5.70
C ILE A 117 -2.85 12.04 4.30
N ASP A 118 -3.83 11.31 3.78
CA ASP A 118 -4.36 11.48 2.44
C ASP A 118 -5.67 12.27 2.48
N PHE A 119 -5.57 13.55 2.15
CA PHE A 119 -6.75 14.39 1.97
C PHE A 119 -7.25 14.28 0.54
N PHE A 120 -8.54 14.09 0.35
CA PHE A 120 -9.19 14.37 -0.92
C PHE A 120 -9.89 15.72 -0.84
N VAL A 121 -9.70 16.53 -1.87
CA VAL A 121 -10.29 17.87 -2.00
C VAL A 121 -10.82 18.02 -3.43
N ALA A 122 -11.92 18.75 -3.59
CA ALA A 122 -12.46 19.04 -4.92
C ALA A 122 -11.36 19.66 -5.83
N PRO A 123 -11.24 19.24 -7.11
CA PRO A 123 -10.14 19.66 -7.98
C PRO A 123 -9.91 21.17 -8.05
N GLY A 124 -10.99 21.97 -8.01
CA GLY A 124 -10.91 23.43 -8.04
C GLY A 124 -10.30 24.10 -6.79
N ARG A 125 -10.19 23.36 -5.68
CA ARG A 125 -9.70 23.88 -4.40
C ARG A 125 -8.37 23.22 -3.96
N VAL A 126 -7.81 22.29 -4.75
CA VAL A 126 -6.66 21.47 -4.34
C VAL A 126 -5.39 22.28 -4.10
N HIS A 127 -5.12 23.32 -4.88
CA HIS A 127 -3.95 24.19 -4.68
C HIS A 127 -4.09 25.05 -3.43
N GLU A 128 -5.28 25.55 -3.15
CA GLU A 128 -5.58 26.32 -1.95
C GLU A 128 -5.45 25.45 -0.68
N ALA A 129 -5.86 24.18 -0.76
CA ALA A 129 -5.65 23.20 0.30
C ALA A 129 -4.15 22.96 0.55
N ALA A 130 -3.36 22.78 -0.51
CA ALA A 130 -1.90 22.63 -0.38
C ALA A 130 -1.24 23.88 0.24
N GLU A 131 -1.71 25.08 -0.08
CA GLU A 131 -1.25 26.32 0.55
C GLU A 131 -1.63 26.39 2.04
N ALA A 132 -2.83 25.93 2.41
CA ALA A 132 -3.24 25.85 3.82
C ALA A 132 -2.32 24.95 4.63
N VAL A 133 -2.01 23.76 4.10
CA VAL A 133 -1.06 22.81 4.69
C VAL A 133 0.36 23.39 4.69
N GLY A 134 0.76 24.12 3.64
CA GLY A 134 2.03 24.82 3.54
C GLY A 134 2.23 25.84 4.66
N GLY A 135 1.16 26.55 5.06
CA GLY A 135 1.15 27.47 6.19
C GLY A 135 1.49 26.84 7.54
N LEU A 136 1.40 25.52 7.66
CA LEU A 136 1.82 24.74 8.83
C LEU A 136 3.29 24.28 8.79
N GLY A 137 4.06 24.72 7.79
CA GLY A 137 5.47 24.37 7.62
C GLY A 137 5.71 23.12 6.78
N TYR A 138 4.69 22.62 6.06
CA TYR A 138 4.85 21.54 5.09
C TYR A 138 5.28 22.08 3.73
N GLU A 139 6.24 21.44 3.10
CA GLU A 139 6.75 21.84 1.80
C GLU A 139 6.67 20.67 0.80
N PRO A 140 6.31 20.97 -0.46
CA PRO A 140 6.21 19.92 -1.49
C PRO A 140 7.59 19.33 -1.78
N VAL A 141 7.64 18.00 -1.82
CA VAL A 141 8.77 17.28 -2.35
C VAL A 141 8.88 17.60 -3.84
N ARG A 142 10.04 18.10 -4.29
CA ARG A 142 10.25 18.34 -5.72
C ARG A 142 10.12 17.06 -6.51
N GLU A 143 9.02 16.90 -7.22
CA GLU A 143 8.87 15.80 -8.17
C GLU A 143 9.58 16.11 -9.49
N SER A 144 10.15 15.07 -10.10
CA SER A 144 10.50 15.12 -11.51
C SER A 144 9.20 15.31 -12.33
N ARG A 145 9.26 16.02 -13.46
CA ARG A 145 8.14 16.15 -14.40
C ARG A 145 7.67 14.75 -14.81
N GLY A 146 6.65 14.25 -14.15
CA GLY A 146 6.03 12.95 -14.42
C GLY A 146 4.64 13.11 -15.01
N PRO A 147 4.00 12.03 -15.47
CA PRO A 147 2.60 12.04 -15.88
C PRO A 147 1.71 12.50 -14.73
N ALA A 148 0.56 13.11 -15.07
CA ALA A 148 -0.41 13.57 -14.08
C ALA A 148 -0.72 12.46 -13.08
N THR A 149 -0.64 12.79 -11.80
CA THR A 149 -0.98 11.90 -10.68
C THR A 149 -2.44 12.08 -10.29
N ASP A 150 -2.89 11.37 -9.30
CA ASP A 150 -4.18 11.52 -8.61
C ASP A 150 -4.10 12.54 -7.46
N HIS A 151 -2.89 12.96 -7.08
CA HIS A 151 -2.61 13.93 -6.01
C HIS A 151 -1.53 14.94 -6.41
N LEU A 152 -1.45 16.07 -5.71
CA LEU A 152 -0.34 17.00 -5.78
C LEU A 152 0.96 16.36 -5.24
N PRO A 153 2.14 16.96 -5.48
CA PRO A 153 3.39 16.50 -4.87
C PRO A 153 3.23 16.29 -3.37
N THR A 154 3.66 15.12 -2.87
CA THR A 154 3.69 14.81 -1.44
C THR A 154 4.39 15.93 -0.67
N MET A 155 3.82 16.36 0.44
CA MET A 155 4.38 17.41 1.29
C MET A 155 5.00 16.82 2.55
N LEU A 156 6.12 17.38 2.99
CA LEU A 156 6.86 16.99 4.18
C LEU A 156 7.00 18.17 5.13
N LEU A 157 6.88 17.90 6.43
CA LEU A 157 7.10 18.92 7.46
C LEU A 157 8.59 19.30 7.52
N ARG A 158 8.88 20.58 7.40
CA ARG A 158 10.25 21.11 7.51
C ARG A 158 10.59 21.39 8.97
N ASN A 159 10.86 20.33 9.73
CA ASN A 159 11.24 20.40 11.14
C ASN A 159 12.67 19.91 11.44
N GLY A 160 13.47 19.64 10.40
CA GLY A 160 14.82 19.10 10.54
C GLY A 160 14.88 17.59 10.75
N TRP A 161 13.76 16.90 10.85
CA TRP A 161 13.74 15.44 10.92
C TRP A 161 14.33 14.82 9.65
N ARG A 162 15.10 13.73 9.82
CA ARG A 162 15.69 12.97 8.71
C ARG A 162 15.48 11.49 8.90
N TRP A 163 15.17 10.79 7.82
CA TRP A 163 15.06 9.35 7.80
C TRP A 163 16.38 8.65 8.20
N ARG A 164 16.31 7.78 9.22
CA ARG A 164 17.44 7.03 9.77
C ARG A 164 17.31 5.52 9.60
N GLY A 165 16.35 5.04 8.82
CA GLY A 165 16.08 3.62 8.63
C GLY A 165 15.17 3.01 9.69
N ASP A 166 14.56 3.80 10.55
CA ASP A 166 13.67 3.38 11.62
C ASP A 166 12.21 3.63 11.25
N TYR A 167 11.47 2.56 10.98
CA TYR A 167 10.06 2.62 10.61
C TYR A 167 9.12 3.00 11.77
N PHE A 168 9.58 2.93 13.01
CA PHE A 168 8.78 3.20 14.21
C PHE A 168 9.27 4.44 14.97
N ASP A 169 10.08 5.28 14.33
CA ASP A 169 10.53 6.55 14.91
C ASP A 169 9.31 7.44 15.24
N PRO A 170 9.04 7.71 16.54
CA PRO A 170 7.89 8.53 16.95
C PRO A 170 8.03 9.98 16.52
N GLU A 171 9.26 10.47 16.26
CA GLU A 171 9.51 11.83 15.78
C GLU A 171 9.27 12.00 14.27
N MET A 172 9.04 10.90 13.53
CA MET A 172 8.77 10.95 12.09
C MET A 172 7.43 11.65 11.84
N PRO A 173 7.43 12.85 11.21
CA PRO A 173 6.19 13.55 10.91
C PRO A 173 5.42 12.80 9.80
N PRO A 174 4.08 12.79 9.83
CA PRO A 174 3.32 12.26 8.72
C PRO A 174 3.58 13.08 7.45
N MET A 175 3.71 12.40 6.33
CA MET A 175 3.64 13.01 5.01
C MET A 175 2.20 13.42 4.70
N VAL A 176 2.02 14.36 3.79
CA VAL A 176 0.67 14.80 3.37
C VAL A 176 0.54 14.67 1.87
N GLU A 177 -0.53 14.03 1.44
CA GLU A 177 -0.92 13.94 0.03
C GLU A 177 -2.29 14.57 -0.16
N THR A 178 -2.37 15.58 -1.04
CA THR A 178 -3.63 16.24 -1.37
C THR A 178 -4.12 15.68 -2.71
N HIS A 179 -5.07 14.78 -2.62
CA HIS A 179 -5.70 14.13 -3.76
C HIS A 179 -6.81 15.01 -4.35
N PHE A 180 -6.97 14.94 -5.67
CA PHE A 180 -8.02 15.58 -6.43
C PHE A 180 -8.75 14.61 -7.39
N ARG A 181 -8.35 13.33 -7.37
CA ARG A 181 -9.00 12.21 -8.07
C ARG A 181 -8.92 10.98 -7.18
N PHE A 182 -9.99 10.19 -7.16
CA PHE A 182 -9.99 8.90 -6.48
C PHE A 182 -9.23 7.85 -7.27
N TRP A 183 -9.22 7.98 -8.60
CA TRP A 183 -8.54 7.04 -9.50
C TRP A 183 -8.04 7.72 -10.76
N ASN A 184 -6.93 7.21 -11.29
CA ASN A 184 -6.33 7.67 -12.55
C ASN A 184 -6.12 6.49 -13.50
N GLU A 185 -7.15 6.19 -14.32
CA GLU A 185 -7.14 5.06 -15.25
C GLU A 185 -6.00 5.14 -16.27
N ASP A 186 -5.67 6.35 -16.74
CA ASP A 186 -4.56 6.55 -17.69
C ASP A 186 -3.21 6.16 -17.12
N ARG A 187 -3.05 6.25 -15.80
CA ARG A 187 -1.84 5.85 -15.10
C ARG A 187 -1.85 4.36 -14.78
N GLU A 188 -2.94 3.88 -14.22
CA GLU A 188 -3.04 2.51 -13.71
C GLU A 188 -3.26 1.48 -14.81
N LEU A 189 -3.86 1.90 -15.94
CA LEU A 189 -4.16 1.09 -17.14
C LEU A 189 -5.12 -0.07 -16.87
N PHE A 190 -5.90 0.04 -15.81
CA PHE A 190 -7.08 -0.78 -15.59
C PHE A 190 -8.22 0.08 -15.03
N PRO A 191 -9.46 -0.18 -15.43
CA PRO A 191 -10.61 0.62 -15.03
C PRO A 191 -11.11 0.24 -13.65
N VAL A 192 -11.70 1.21 -12.95
CA VAL A 192 -12.55 1.00 -11.80
C VAL A 192 -13.91 1.67 -12.05
N SER A 193 -14.93 1.35 -11.28
CA SER A 193 -16.26 1.93 -11.40
C SER A 193 -16.75 2.48 -10.06
N GLY A 194 -17.60 3.50 -10.09
CA GLY A 194 -18.26 4.05 -8.91
C GLY A 194 -17.49 5.13 -8.15
N ALA A 195 -16.25 5.43 -8.56
CA ALA A 195 -15.42 6.46 -7.93
C ALA A 195 -16.04 7.87 -8.03
N GLU A 196 -16.82 8.11 -9.07
CA GLU A 196 -17.49 9.39 -9.34
C GLU A 196 -18.48 9.79 -8.25
N GLY A 197 -19.07 8.82 -7.54
CA GLY A 197 -20.03 9.08 -6.46
C GLY A 197 -19.42 9.10 -5.06
N PHE A 198 -18.13 8.91 -4.91
CA PHE A 198 -17.48 8.80 -3.59
C PHE A 198 -17.58 10.09 -2.78
N TRP A 199 -17.48 11.24 -3.44
CA TRP A 199 -17.57 12.54 -2.79
C TRP A 199 -18.96 12.82 -2.21
N GLU A 200 -20.02 12.47 -2.92
CA GLU A 200 -21.41 12.68 -2.54
C GLU A 200 -21.84 11.75 -1.40
N ARG A 201 -21.27 10.53 -1.36
CA ARG A 201 -21.59 9.52 -0.33
C ARG A 201 -20.69 9.61 0.91
N ARG A 202 -19.84 10.65 1.01
CA ARG A 202 -18.98 10.83 2.18
C ARG A 202 -19.79 10.94 3.47
N VAL A 203 -19.20 10.47 4.55
CA VAL A 203 -19.81 10.47 5.88
C VAL A 203 -18.87 11.09 6.90
N PHE A 204 -19.40 11.45 8.07
CA PHE A 204 -18.56 11.77 9.22
C PHE A 204 -18.45 10.54 10.11
N ARG A 205 -17.23 10.20 10.49
CA ARG A 205 -16.91 9.08 11.40
C ARG A 205 -16.37 9.61 12.69
N GLU A 206 -16.85 9.06 13.81
CA GLU A 206 -16.28 9.36 15.13
C GLU A 206 -15.05 8.51 15.38
N ILE A 207 -13.88 9.15 15.50
CA ILE A 207 -12.58 8.50 15.70
C ILE A 207 -11.84 9.19 16.84
N GLU A 208 -11.67 8.51 17.97
CA GLU A 208 -11.04 9.06 19.18
C GLU A 208 -11.58 10.44 19.57
N GLY A 209 -12.90 10.61 19.54
CA GLY A 209 -13.60 11.85 19.90
C GLY A 209 -13.51 12.96 18.85
N ARG A 210 -13.13 12.61 17.61
CA ARG A 210 -13.08 13.53 16.46
C ARG A 210 -14.11 13.14 15.41
N SER A 211 -14.84 14.11 14.94
CA SER A 211 -15.73 13.93 13.79
C SER A 211 -14.93 14.12 12.49
N VAL A 212 -14.61 13.04 11.81
CA VAL A 212 -13.70 12.99 10.65
C VAL A 212 -14.49 12.75 9.37
N PRO A 213 -14.42 13.64 8.36
CA PRO A 213 -15.03 13.37 7.06
C PRO A 213 -14.25 12.27 6.32
N ALA A 214 -14.93 11.22 5.93
CA ALA A 214 -14.37 10.02 5.33
C ALA A 214 -15.28 9.42 4.27
N LEU A 215 -14.78 8.45 3.53
CA LEU A 215 -15.60 7.61 2.66
C LEU A 215 -16.61 6.81 3.50
N CYS A 216 -17.82 6.58 2.97
CA CYS A 216 -18.69 5.56 3.54
C CYS A 216 -18.00 4.18 3.48
N GLU A 217 -18.45 3.24 4.27
CA GLU A 217 -17.72 1.99 4.47
C GLU A 217 -17.55 1.17 3.18
N ALA A 218 -18.58 1.08 2.36
CA ALA A 218 -18.53 0.38 1.08
C ALA A 218 -17.53 1.03 0.10
N ASP A 219 -17.49 2.37 0.04
CA ASP A 219 -16.57 3.12 -0.80
C ASP A 219 -15.13 3.06 -0.24
N ALA A 220 -14.97 3.10 1.08
CA ALA A 220 -13.67 2.94 1.73
C ALA A 220 -13.07 1.56 1.44
N PHE A 221 -13.89 0.51 1.46
CA PHE A 221 -13.45 -0.83 1.11
C PHE A 221 -13.11 -0.96 -0.38
N ALA A 222 -13.93 -0.42 -1.27
CA ALA A 222 -13.63 -0.36 -2.70
C ALA A 222 -12.29 0.33 -2.95
N TYR A 223 -12.09 1.51 -2.37
CA TYR A 223 -10.84 2.27 -2.50
C TYR A 223 -9.62 1.51 -1.93
N ALA A 224 -9.77 0.85 -0.78
CA ALA A 224 -8.71 0.03 -0.20
C ALA A 224 -8.32 -1.15 -1.10
N THR A 225 -9.30 -1.84 -1.73
CA THR A 225 -9.03 -2.92 -2.68
C THR A 225 -8.30 -2.42 -3.93
N TRP A 226 -8.70 -1.27 -4.49
CA TRP A 226 -8.01 -0.65 -5.63
C TRP A 226 -6.59 -0.24 -5.29
N HIS A 227 -6.39 0.32 -4.09
CA HIS A 227 -5.07 0.70 -3.59
C HIS A 227 -4.13 -0.50 -3.47
N VAL A 228 -4.60 -1.60 -2.89
CA VAL A 228 -3.83 -2.85 -2.80
C VAL A 228 -3.51 -3.40 -4.19
N LEU A 229 -4.50 -3.47 -5.08
CA LEU A 229 -4.27 -3.96 -6.44
C LEU A 229 -3.25 -3.10 -7.19
N ARG A 230 -3.39 -1.77 -7.15
CA ARG A 230 -2.43 -0.83 -7.75
C ARG A 230 -1.00 -1.13 -7.32
N HIS A 231 -0.78 -1.24 -6.01
CA HIS A 231 0.55 -1.52 -5.46
C HIS A 231 1.06 -2.92 -5.83
N ALA A 232 0.19 -3.93 -5.83
CA ALA A 232 0.54 -5.28 -6.29
C ALA A 232 0.98 -5.27 -7.75
N LEU A 233 0.19 -4.63 -8.64
CA LEU A 233 0.50 -4.53 -10.06
C LEU A 233 1.76 -3.71 -10.35
N HIS A 234 2.12 -2.76 -9.52
CA HIS A 234 3.34 -1.95 -9.67
C HIS A 234 4.58 -2.57 -9.02
N GLY A 235 4.44 -3.67 -8.27
CA GLY A 235 5.54 -4.36 -7.61
C GLY A 235 6.13 -3.60 -6.42
N ASN A 236 5.32 -2.80 -5.74
CA ASN A 236 5.67 -2.03 -4.54
C ASN A 236 4.64 -2.24 -3.41
N LEU A 237 4.03 -3.42 -3.37
CA LEU A 237 3.02 -3.79 -2.39
C LEU A 237 3.61 -3.88 -0.98
N ARG A 238 2.97 -3.22 -0.03
CA ARG A 238 3.17 -3.43 1.40
C ARG A 238 2.23 -4.53 1.88
N LEU A 239 2.79 -5.57 2.50
CA LEU A 239 2.01 -6.76 2.85
C LEU A 239 0.93 -6.44 3.90
N TYR A 240 1.18 -5.42 4.72
CA TYR A 240 0.22 -4.94 5.71
C TYR A 240 -1.13 -4.53 5.09
N HIS A 241 -1.13 -3.88 3.92
CA HIS A 241 -2.39 -3.51 3.28
C HIS A 241 -3.22 -4.73 2.85
N VAL A 242 -2.56 -5.84 2.51
CA VAL A 242 -3.24 -7.12 2.23
C VAL A 242 -3.78 -7.72 3.53
N TYR A 243 -3.03 -7.61 4.63
CA TYR A 243 -3.47 -8.03 5.96
C TYR A 243 -4.70 -7.23 6.44
N GLU A 244 -4.71 -5.90 6.25
CA GLU A 244 -5.86 -5.05 6.55
C GLU A 244 -7.10 -5.48 5.75
N LEU A 245 -6.96 -5.78 4.46
CA LEU A 245 -8.08 -6.30 3.67
C LEU A 245 -8.56 -7.67 4.19
N ALA A 246 -7.66 -8.55 4.61
CA ALA A 246 -8.03 -9.83 5.18
C ALA A 246 -8.77 -9.66 6.50
N HIS A 247 -8.31 -8.74 7.36
CA HIS A 247 -8.98 -8.42 8.62
C HIS A 247 -10.39 -7.88 8.37
N PHE A 248 -10.55 -6.97 7.39
CA PHE A 248 -11.85 -6.45 7.02
C PHE A 248 -12.79 -7.54 6.47
N LEU A 249 -12.29 -8.41 5.60
CA LEU A 249 -13.08 -9.54 5.05
C LEU A 249 -13.55 -10.48 6.13
N ASP A 250 -12.70 -10.80 7.11
CA ASP A 250 -13.02 -11.66 8.25
C ASP A 250 -14.08 -11.00 9.14
N HIS A 251 -13.91 -9.72 9.44
CA HIS A 251 -14.83 -8.94 10.28
C HIS A 251 -16.23 -8.81 9.65
N THR A 252 -16.33 -8.68 8.33
CA THR A 252 -17.58 -8.51 7.59
C THR A 252 -18.15 -9.79 6.99
N ALA A 253 -17.62 -10.96 7.40
CA ALA A 253 -18.01 -12.25 6.84
C ALA A 253 -19.51 -12.58 7.01
N ALA A 254 -20.14 -12.07 8.05
CA ALA A 254 -21.58 -12.24 8.35
C ALA A 254 -22.42 -10.96 8.16
N ASP A 255 -21.87 -9.90 7.56
CA ASP A 255 -22.55 -8.61 7.41
C ASP A 255 -23.27 -8.49 6.05
N ASP A 256 -24.48 -9.04 5.97
CA ASP A 256 -25.33 -8.94 4.75
C ASP A 256 -25.61 -7.48 4.35
N ALA A 257 -25.78 -6.56 5.31
CA ALA A 257 -26.08 -5.17 5.06
C ALA A 257 -24.92 -4.49 4.32
N PHE A 258 -23.70 -4.63 4.84
CA PHE A 258 -22.49 -4.13 4.16
C PHE A 258 -22.36 -4.69 2.73
N TRP A 259 -22.50 -6.01 2.58
CA TRP A 259 -22.27 -6.66 1.28
C TRP A 259 -23.36 -6.33 0.24
N SER A 260 -24.55 -5.96 0.67
CA SER A 260 -25.61 -5.47 -0.24
C SER A 260 -25.26 -4.10 -0.87
N GLU A 261 -24.51 -3.26 -0.15
CA GLU A 261 -24.06 -1.93 -0.61
C GLU A 261 -22.69 -1.96 -1.30
N CYS A 262 -21.81 -2.87 -0.89
CA CYS A 262 -20.46 -3.00 -1.42
C CYS A 262 -20.49 -3.51 -2.87
N ARG A 263 -20.43 -2.61 -3.87
CA ARG A 263 -20.53 -2.97 -5.30
C ARG A 263 -19.23 -2.87 -6.08
N HIS A 264 -18.27 -2.07 -5.62
CA HIS A 264 -17.13 -1.62 -6.41
C HIS A 264 -15.78 -2.19 -5.95
N ALA A 265 -15.78 -3.07 -4.94
CA ALA A 265 -14.56 -3.70 -4.44
C ALA A 265 -13.92 -4.62 -5.49
N ASP A 266 -12.59 -4.56 -5.60
CA ASP A 266 -11.83 -5.34 -6.58
C ASP A 266 -11.64 -6.80 -6.14
N ALA A 267 -12.01 -7.71 -7.03
CA ALA A 267 -11.98 -9.15 -6.79
C ALA A 267 -10.56 -9.71 -6.70
N ALA A 268 -9.58 -9.17 -7.44
CA ALA A 268 -8.21 -9.67 -7.42
C ALA A 268 -7.50 -9.27 -6.11
N ALA A 269 -7.78 -8.07 -5.57
CA ALA A 269 -7.27 -7.66 -4.27
C ALA A 269 -7.87 -8.51 -3.14
N MET A 270 -9.18 -8.77 -3.16
CA MET A 270 -9.83 -9.68 -2.20
C MET A 270 -9.26 -11.09 -2.29
N ARG A 271 -9.03 -11.61 -3.51
CA ARG A 271 -8.43 -12.92 -3.72
C ARG A 271 -7.01 -12.97 -3.15
N LEU A 272 -6.21 -11.92 -3.30
CA LEU A 272 -4.87 -11.84 -2.72
C LEU A 272 -4.91 -11.91 -1.20
N ALA A 273 -5.81 -11.18 -0.55
CA ALA A 273 -6.00 -11.20 0.89
C ALA A 273 -6.42 -12.60 1.38
N TRP A 274 -7.34 -13.24 0.67
CA TRP A 274 -7.76 -14.59 1.00
C TRP A 274 -6.63 -15.63 0.80
N GLU A 275 -5.85 -15.55 -0.28
CA GLU A 275 -4.74 -16.48 -0.50
C GLU A 275 -3.70 -16.42 0.62
N TRP A 276 -3.39 -15.24 1.13
CA TRP A 276 -2.32 -15.09 2.10
C TRP A 276 -2.76 -15.35 3.53
N PHE A 277 -3.92 -14.81 3.92
CA PHE A 277 -4.34 -14.78 5.32
C PHE A 277 -5.59 -15.61 5.62
N LYS A 278 -6.26 -16.15 4.60
CA LYS A 278 -7.43 -17.04 4.72
C LYS A 278 -8.52 -16.52 5.68
N PRO A 279 -8.99 -15.26 5.52
CA PRO A 279 -10.12 -14.77 6.29
C PRO A 279 -11.38 -15.57 5.99
N GLU A 280 -12.34 -15.58 6.91
CA GLU A 280 -13.70 -15.98 6.61
C GLU A 280 -14.29 -15.00 5.56
N LEU A 281 -15.15 -15.52 4.70
CA LEU A 281 -15.68 -14.73 3.59
C LEU A 281 -17.19 -14.76 3.57
N HIS A 282 -17.79 -13.64 3.32
CA HIS A 282 -19.19 -13.56 2.91
C HIS A 282 -19.41 -14.20 1.53
N ALA A 283 -20.64 -14.70 1.29
CA ALA A 283 -20.98 -15.35 0.01
C ALA A 283 -20.75 -14.41 -1.20
N ALA A 284 -21.11 -13.13 -1.10
CA ALA A 284 -20.90 -12.16 -2.16
C ALA A 284 -19.41 -11.90 -2.48
N ALA A 285 -18.52 -11.94 -1.48
CA ALA A 285 -17.08 -11.85 -1.71
C ALA A 285 -16.57 -13.06 -2.49
N ARG A 286 -17.00 -14.26 -2.11
CA ARG A 286 -16.64 -15.51 -2.83
C ARG A 286 -17.12 -15.50 -4.26
N GLU A 287 -18.37 -15.09 -4.49
CA GLU A 287 -18.93 -14.98 -5.84
C GLU A 287 -18.12 -14.05 -6.73
N ARG A 288 -17.78 -12.85 -6.24
CA ARG A 288 -16.95 -11.89 -6.99
C ARG A 288 -15.57 -12.43 -7.31
N MET A 289 -14.90 -13.09 -6.35
CA MET A 289 -13.61 -13.69 -6.59
C MET A 289 -13.68 -14.82 -7.63
N ASN A 290 -14.77 -15.61 -7.62
CA ASN A 290 -15.02 -16.66 -8.60
C ASN A 290 -15.34 -16.12 -10.00
N ALA A 291 -15.83 -14.88 -10.09
CA ALA A 291 -16.11 -14.19 -11.36
C ALA A 291 -14.84 -13.58 -12.01
N LEU A 292 -13.66 -13.69 -11.38
CA LEU A 292 -12.41 -13.26 -11.99
C LEU A 292 -12.20 -13.91 -13.36
N PRO A 293 -11.63 -13.17 -14.33
CA PRO A 293 -11.25 -13.76 -15.62
C PRO A 293 -10.40 -15.02 -15.41
N ARG A 294 -10.67 -16.07 -16.17
CA ARG A 294 -9.97 -17.36 -16.05
C ARG A 294 -8.44 -17.22 -16.00
N ALA A 295 -7.88 -16.34 -16.83
CA ALA A 295 -6.44 -16.10 -16.87
C ALA A 295 -5.93 -15.50 -15.56
N ALA A 296 -6.69 -14.59 -14.92
CA ALA A 296 -6.35 -14.00 -13.63
C ALA A 296 -6.47 -15.07 -12.50
N SER A 297 -7.55 -15.88 -12.50
CA SER A 297 -7.69 -16.96 -11.53
C SER A 297 -6.50 -17.94 -11.59
N ARG A 298 -6.03 -18.30 -12.80
CA ARG A 298 -4.85 -19.14 -12.99
C ARG A 298 -3.55 -18.48 -12.54
N TRP A 299 -3.48 -17.16 -12.59
CA TRP A 299 -2.35 -16.46 -12.00
C TRP A 299 -2.28 -16.70 -10.49
N PHE A 300 -3.41 -16.64 -9.78
CA PHE A 300 -3.46 -16.93 -8.34
C PHE A 300 -3.07 -18.37 -8.02
N ASP A 301 -3.47 -19.35 -8.82
CA ASP A 301 -3.10 -20.75 -8.62
C ASP A 301 -1.57 -20.98 -8.65
N VAL A 302 -0.83 -20.14 -9.38
CA VAL A 302 0.62 -20.32 -9.60
C VAL A 302 1.46 -19.28 -8.86
N PHE A 303 1.00 -18.06 -8.75
CA PHE A 303 1.80 -16.89 -8.35
C PHE A 303 1.24 -16.08 -7.18
N ALA A 304 0.22 -16.55 -6.47
CA ALA A 304 -0.43 -15.79 -5.39
C ALA A 304 0.58 -15.18 -4.40
N PHE A 305 1.63 -15.92 -4.03
CA PHE A 305 2.66 -15.45 -3.10
C PHE A 305 3.84 -14.71 -3.76
N SER A 306 3.86 -14.58 -5.09
CA SER A 306 4.96 -13.90 -5.80
C SER A 306 5.20 -12.47 -5.34
N PRO A 307 4.17 -11.63 -5.07
CA PRO A 307 4.40 -10.27 -4.58
C PRO A 307 5.09 -10.23 -3.21
N ALA A 308 4.76 -11.16 -2.30
CA ALA A 308 5.44 -11.28 -1.01
C ALA A 308 6.89 -11.76 -1.17
N LEU A 309 7.11 -12.78 -1.98
CA LEU A 309 8.44 -13.34 -2.26
C LEU A 309 9.34 -12.36 -3.03
N ALA A 310 8.80 -11.35 -3.69
CA ALA A 310 9.56 -10.31 -4.36
C ALA A 310 10.42 -9.47 -3.40
N LEU A 311 10.08 -9.41 -2.11
CA LEU A 311 10.89 -8.79 -1.05
C LEU A 311 12.18 -9.57 -0.77
N GLU A 312 12.17 -10.88 -0.94
CA GLU A 312 13.34 -11.74 -0.73
C GLU A 312 14.11 -11.99 -2.04
N THR A 313 13.38 -12.26 -3.10
CA THR A 313 13.94 -12.57 -4.43
C THR A 313 13.13 -11.84 -5.50
N PRO A 314 13.70 -10.79 -6.11
CA PRO A 314 13.00 -10.00 -7.13
C PRO A 314 12.45 -10.88 -8.25
N ASN A 315 11.16 -10.75 -8.49
CA ASN A 315 10.43 -11.37 -9.59
C ASN A 315 9.53 -10.31 -10.26
N LYS A 316 8.83 -10.67 -11.31
CA LYS A 316 7.96 -9.78 -12.08
C LYS A 316 6.65 -10.47 -12.49
N HIS A 317 6.20 -11.45 -11.73
CA HIS A 317 5.03 -12.23 -12.08
C HIS A 317 3.73 -11.41 -12.03
N GLU A 318 3.73 -10.28 -11.30
CA GLU A 318 2.63 -9.32 -11.30
C GLU A 318 2.34 -8.70 -12.69
N LEU A 319 3.33 -8.74 -13.60
CA LEU A 319 3.13 -8.34 -15.00
C LEU A 319 2.02 -9.17 -15.66
N PHE A 320 2.01 -10.47 -15.45
CA PHE A 320 0.99 -11.35 -16.04
C PHE A 320 -0.40 -11.01 -15.55
N LEU A 321 -0.57 -10.76 -14.24
CA LEU A 321 -1.85 -10.32 -13.69
C LEU A 321 -2.29 -8.98 -14.27
N HIS A 322 -1.38 -8.01 -14.38
CA HIS A 322 -1.69 -6.70 -14.97
C HIS A 322 -2.16 -6.83 -16.43
N LEU A 323 -1.51 -7.70 -17.21
CA LEU A 323 -1.93 -7.96 -18.60
C LEU A 323 -3.30 -8.66 -18.70
N CYS A 324 -3.66 -9.49 -17.71
CA CYS A 324 -4.99 -10.13 -17.64
C CYS A 324 -6.11 -9.13 -17.36
N LEU A 325 -5.84 -8.15 -16.47
CA LEU A 325 -6.83 -7.16 -16.03
C LEU A 325 -6.95 -5.98 -17.02
N ALA A 326 -5.90 -5.71 -17.79
CA ALA A 326 -5.89 -4.60 -18.75
C ALA A 326 -6.86 -4.82 -19.92
N GLN A 327 -7.67 -3.79 -20.20
CA GLN A 327 -8.59 -3.79 -21.34
C GLN A 327 -7.86 -3.39 -22.64
N GLY A 328 -8.02 -4.20 -23.67
CA GLY A 328 -7.53 -3.96 -25.00
C GLY A 328 -6.00 -4.11 -25.17
N TRP A 329 -5.57 -4.35 -26.41
CA TRP A 329 -4.15 -4.59 -26.74
C TRP A 329 -3.26 -3.37 -26.53
N ARG A 330 -3.81 -2.15 -26.74
CA ARG A 330 -3.07 -0.88 -26.57
C ARG A 330 -2.62 -0.68 -25.12
N ASN A 331 -3.51 -0.92 -24.15
CA ASN A 331 -3.14 -0.80 -22.74
C ASN A 331 -2.12 -1.88 -22.35
N ARG A 332 -2.28 -3.11 -22.83
CA ARG A 332 -1.28 -4.19 -22.63
C ARG A 332 0.09 -3.80 -23.17
N ALA A 333 0.15 -3.23 -24.39
CA ALA A 333 1.40 -2.75 -24.96
C ALA A 333 2.01 -1.59 -24.13
N ARG A 334 1.19 -0.66 -23.64
CA ARG A 334 1.64 0.46 -22.77
C ARG A 334 2.18 -0.08 -21.44
N ILE A 335 1.56 -1.10 -20.82
CA ILE A 335 2.06 -1.74 -19.60
C ILE A 335 3.47 -2.31 -19.85
N VAL A 336 3.65 -3.09 -20.90
CA VAL A 336 4.96 -3.67 -21.26
C VAL A 336 6.00 -2.56 -21.51
N ALA A 337 5.65 -1.55 -22.32
CA ALA A 337 6.55 -0.44 -22.64
C ALA A 337 6.99 0.33 -21.38
N ARG A 338 6.07 0.66 -20.45
CA ARG A 338 6.39 1.36 -19.20
C ARG A 338 7.26 0.53 -18.25
N ARG A 339 7.13 -0.79 -18.30
CA ARG A 339 7.99 -1.68 -17.51
C ARG A 339 9.40 -1.77 -18.05
N LEU A 340 9.56 -1.76 -19.36
CA LEU A 340 10.88 -1.75 -20.02
C LEU A 340 11.55 -0.38 -19.88
N LEU A 341 10.81 0.69 -20.15
CA LEU A 341 11.29 2.07 -20.15
C LEU A 341 10.51 2.91 -19.13
N PRO A 342 10.97 2.98 -17.88
CA PRO A 342 10.27 3.76 -16.85
C PRO A 342 10.33 5.26 -17.20
N THR A 343 9.17 5.90 -17.17
CA THR A 343 9.06 7.34 -17.42
C THR A 343 9.61 8.18 -16.27
N ASN A 344 9.65 7.62 -15.06
CA ASN A 344 10.11 8.30 -13.85
C ASN A 344 11.24 7.49 -13.19
N PRO A 345 12.51 7.82 -13.43
CA PRO A 345 13.63 7.24 -12.68
C PRO A 345 13.58 7.70 -11.21
N PRO A 346 14.03 6.87 -10.27
CA PRO A 346 14.09 7.25 -8.86
C PRO A 346 14.98 8.45 -8.64
N ARG A 347 14.76 9.16 -7.54
CA ARG A 347 15.54 10.34 -7.16
C ARG A 347 16.95 9.96 -6.72
N VAL A 348 17.89 10.87 -6.93
CA VAL A 348 19.28 10.77 -6.49
C VAL A 348 19.41 11.27 -5.04
N GLU A 349 18.64 12.28 -4.71
CA GLU A 349 18.69 12.95 -3.43
C GLU A 349 17.97 12.10 -2.36
N LYS A 350 18.71 11.78 -1.31
CA LYS A 350 18.15 11.16 -0.10
C LYS A 350 17.39 12.19 0.75
N ASP A 351 17.75 13.48 0.62
CA ASP A 351 17.08 14.57 1.31
C ASP A 351 15.98 15.16 0.40
N PRO A 352 14.70 14.98 0.75
CA PRO A 352 13.57 15.47 -0.03
C PRO A 352 13.48 17.01 -0.06
N HIS A 353 14.18 17.70 0.85
CA HIS A 353 14.15 19.16 0.99
C HIS A 353 15.21 19.90 0.17
N VAL A 354 15.98 19.24 -0.69
CA VAL A 354 16.96 19.90 -1.56
C VAL A 354 16.26 20.82 -2.56
N THR A 355 16.36 22.13 -2.33
CA THR A 355 15.69 23.18 -3.13
C THR A 355 16.56 23.78 -4.22
N ARG A 356 17.91 23.74 -4.10
CA ARG A 356 18.84 24.26 -5.09
C ARG A 356 19.61 23.16 -5.77
N VAL A 357 19.72 23.25 -7.09
CA VAL A 357 20.42 22.27 -7.93
C VAL A 357 21.55 23.01 -8.64
N ASP A 358 22.78 22.79 -8.19
CA ASP A 358 23.99 23.26 -8.85
C ASP A 358 24.42 22.33 -9.99
N LEU A 359 25.44 22.73 -10.75
CA LEU A 359 25.97 21.97 -11.89
C LEU A 359 26.50 20.58 -11.42
N ARG A 360 27.14 20.52 -10.25
CA ARG A 360 27.68 19.26 -9.67
C ARG A 360 26.54 18.29 -9.40
N MET A 361 25.47 18.78 -8.83
CA MET A 361 24.27 17.97 -8.53
C MET A 361 23.55 17.53 -9.82
N GLN A 362 23.54 18.35 -10.89
CA GLN A 362 23.03 17.93 -12.19
C GLN A 362 23.84 16.81 -12.79
N LEU A 363 25.18 16.87 -12.74
CA LEU A 363 26.06 15.79 -13.19
C LEU A 363 25.87 14.51 -12.37
N GLN A 364 25.76 14.63 -11.04
CA GLN A 364 25.45 13.49 -10.18
C GLN A 364 24.10 12.85 -10.53
N ARG A 365 23.07 13.65 -10.81
CA ARG A 365 21.75 13.17 -11.27
C ARG A 365 21.87 12.42 -12.60
N MET A 366 22.63 12.95 -13.55
CA MET A 366 22.83 12.30 -14.83
C MET A 366 23.60 10.97 -14.69
N ALA A 367 24.68 10.96 -13.96
CA ALA A 367 25.46 9.75 -13.68
C ALA A 367 24.59 8.68 -12.95
N PHE A 368 23.77 9.09 -11.98
CA PHE A 368 22.85 8.20 -11.31
C PHE A 368 21.79 7.62 -12.25
N ARG A 369 21.19 8.46 -13.12
CA ARG A 369 20.21 7.99 -14.12
C ARG A 369 20.80 6.95 -15.05
N VAL A 370 22.00 7.20 -15.57
CA VAL A 370 22.73 6.23 -16.41
C VAL A 370 23.00 4.94 -15.65
N GLY A 371 23.53 5.05 -14.43
CA GLY A 371 23.75 3.90 -13.56
C GLY A 371 22.48 3.15 -13.19
N PHE A 372 21.36 3.86 -12.99
CA PHE A 372 20.05 3.27 -12.74
C PHE A 372 19.57 2.48 -13.96
N LEU A 373 19.63 3.07 -15.16
CA LEU A 373 19.22 2.40 -16.40
C LEU A 373 20.09 1.18 -16.69
N ALA A 374 21.41 1.26 -16.47
CA ALA A 374 22.32 0.12 -16.61
C ALA A 374 21.98 -1.01 -15.63
N ARG A 375 21.81 -0.69 -14.33
CA ARG A 375 21.39 -1.68 -13.31
C ARG A 375 20.03 -2.28 -13.66
N ARG A 376 19.10 -1.48 -14.16
CA ARG A 376 17.78 -1.95 -14.58
C ARG A 376 17.86 -2.88 -15.78
N ALA A 377 18.70 -2.57 -16.77
CA ALA A 377 18.97 -3.46 -17.91
C ALA A 377 19.52 -4.81 -17.43
N VAL A 378 20.50 -4.81 -16.53
CA VAL A 378 21.02 -6.06 -15.92
C VAL A 378 19.92 -6.81 -15.15
N LEU A 379 19.08 -6.11 -14.39
CA LEU A 379 17.95 -6.72 -13.67
C LEU A 379 16.94 -7.34 -14.66
N HIS A 380 16.61 -6.64 -15.75
CA HIS A 380 15.74 -7.18 -16.78
C HIS A 380 16.34 -8.44 -17.43
N MET A 381 17.62 -8.40 -17.80
CA MET A 381 18.31 -9.58 -18.36
C MET A 381 18.27 -10.77 -17.37
N ARG A 382 18.59 -10.54 -16.11
CA ARG A 382 18.51 -11.58 -15.07
C ARG A 382 17.09 -12.09 -14.83
N SER A 383 16.07 -11.23 -15.04
CA SER A 383 14.66 -11.60 -14.85
C SER A 383 14.06 -12.32 -16.07
N LEU A 384 14.70 -12.30 -17.24
CA LEU A 384 14.15 -12.91 -18.46
C LEU A 384 13.93 -14.41 -18.31
N GLY A 385 14.90 -15.15 -17.76
CA GLY A 385 14.77 -16.58 -17.51
C GLY A 385 13.62 -16.92 -16.56
N PRO A 386 13.60 -16.39 -15.32
CA PRO A 386 12.49 -16.55 -14.39
C PRO A 386 11.13 -16.13 -14.98
N LEU A 387 11.08 -15.00 -15.71
CA LEU A 387 9.85 -14.51 -16.33
C LEU A 387 9.35 -15.48 -17.44
N ALA A 388 10.26 -15.97 -18.28
CA ALA A 388 9.92 -16.94 -19.34
C ALA A 388 9.42 -18.27 -18.73
N LEU A 389 10.11 -18.79 -17.71
CA LEU A 389 9.70 -19.97 -16.98
C LEU A 389 8.34 -19.78 -16.31
N GLY A 390 8.13 -18.65 -15.64
CA GLY A 390 6.84 -18.27 -15.08
C GLY A 390 5.73 -18.19 -16.13
N GLY A 391 6.02 -17.60 -17.30
CA GLY A 391 5.09 -17.54 -18.42
C GLY A 391 4.70 -18.95 -18.93
N VAL A 392 5.66 -19.87 -19.02
CA VAL A 392 5.39 -21.27 -19.39
C VAL A 392 4.55 -21.98 -18.32
N GLN A 393 4.85 -21.77 -17.03
CA GLN A 393 4.07 -22.34 -15.92
C GLN A 393 2.63 -21.83 -15.95
N TRP A 394 2.44 -20.53 -16.08
CA TRP A 394 1.12 -19.92 -16.19
C TRP A 394 0.34 -20.39 -17.42
N TRP A 395 0.99 -20.48 -18.59
CA TRP A 395 0.37 -20.98 -19.80
C TRP A 395 -0.01 -22.47 -19.71
N ARG A 396 0.83 -23.31 -19.09
CA ARG A 396 0.51 -24.72 -18.82
C ARG A 396 -0.68 -24.84 -17.88
N ALA A 397 -0.74 -24.05 -16.81
CA ALA A 397 -1.86 -24.02 -15.89
C ALA A 397 -3.16 -23.58 -16.61
N TRP A 398 -3.05 -22.61 -17.52
CA TRP A 398 -4.17 -22.15 -18.33
C TRP A 398 -4.69 -23.19 -19.32
N ARG A 399 -3.80 -24.04 -19.89
CA ARG A 399 -4.21 -25.11 -20.82
C ARG A 399 -4.84 -26.33 -20.15
N ARG A 400 -4.48 -26.64 -18.91
CA ARG A 400 -5.00 -27.80 -18.16
C ARG A 400 -6.41 -27.60 -17.60
N ALA A 401 -6.95 -26.46 -17.75
CA ALA A 401 -8.26 -26.03 -17.31
C ALA A 401 -9.23 -25.87 -18.48
#